data_a90a5599544627a1096b200884f92557
#
_entry.id   a90a5599544627a1096b200884f92557
#
_cell.length_a   1.000
_cell.length_b   1.000
_cell.length_c   1.000
_cell.angle_alpha   90.00
_cell.angle_beta   90.00
_cell.angle_gamma   90.00
#
_symmetry.space_group_name_H-M   'P 1'
#
loop_
_entity.id
_entity.type
_entity.pdbx_description
1 polymer ?
#
loop_
_entity_poly.entity_id
_entity_poly.type
_entity_poly.pdbx_seq_one_letter_code
_entity_poly.pdbx_strand_id
1 'polypeptide(L)'
;RRSAGKAGKKPGAPRAGSGPRPRAPGAGAHGFSRPIAPVTREVAIGEAISVGELANKLAMKGAEVVKALFKMGVMATINQTIDHDTAVLVVEELGHKAVRATEDDAELALAAHVEAEQGQRAPRPPVVTIMGHVDHGKTSLLDYIRRTKVAAGEAGGITQHIGAYHVETPKGVITFLDTPGHAAFTAMRARGAKLTDIAVIVVAADDGVMPQTVEAIKHARAAKVPLVVAMNKMDKPGVNPDNLKNGLAQHEVVPEEWGGDTPFIPVSAKTGQGIDALLDAILVQAEIMELSAPIDGKAAGTVIESSLDKGRGPVATVLVQQGTLRKGDYLVCGTQYGRVRALFDENGKQVESATPSIPVVLLGLSGVPNSGDDFVVVAD
;
A
#
# COMPACT_ATOMS: atom_id res chain seq x y z
N ARG A 1 2.10 -19.12 -93.45
CA ARG A 1 0.92 -18.37 -93.97
C ARG A 1 0.36 -17.52 -92.81
N ARG A 2 0.72 -16.26 -92.85
CA ARG A 2 -0.14 -15.08 -92.90
C ARG A 2 -1.05 -14.98 -91.69
N SER A 3 -1.13 -13.91 -90.96
CA SER A 3 -1.11 -12.55 -91.49
C SER A 3 -1.01 -11.54 -90.32
N ALA A 4 -0.41 -10.47 -90.67
CA ALA A 4 -0.32 -9.26 -89.91
C ALA A 4 -1.68 -8.72 -89.50
N GLY A 5 -1.81 -8.35 -88.25
CA GLY A 5 -2.89 -7.49 -87.73
C GLY A 5 -2.29 -6.20 -87.25
N LYS A 6 -2.60 -5.17 -87.99
CA LYS A 6 -2.16 -3.79 -87.79
C LYS A 6 -2.55 -3.27 -86.37
N ALA A 7 -1.52 -2.78 -85.74
CA ALA A 7 -1.69 -1.94 -84.57
C ALA A 7 -2.40 -0.65 -84.96
N GLY A 8 -3.62 -0.46 -84.54
CA GLY A 8 -4.31 0.79 -84.55
C GLY A 8 -3.75 1.74 -83.51
N LYS A 9 -3.08 2.78 -83.96
CA LYS A 9 -2.75 3.92 -83.14
C LYS A 9 -4.06 4.56 -82.66
N LYS A 10 -4.35 4.44 -81.40
CA LYS A 10 -5.34 5.33 -80.76
C LYS A 10 -4.68 6.70 -80.63
N PRO A 11 -5.39 7.75 -81.04
CA PRO A 11 -4.90 9.11 -80.84
C PRO A 11 -4.80 9.38 -79.37
N GLY A 12 -3.68 9.93 -78.97
CA GLY A 12 -3.42 10.31 -77.61
C GLY A 12 -4.46 11.28 -77.12
N ALA A 13 -5.06 10.95 -76.00
CA ALA A 13 -5.89 11.89 -75.28
C ALA A 13 -5.02 13.12 -74.92
N PRO A 14 -5.56 14.30 -75.04
CA PRO A 14 -4.81 15.49 -74.69
C PRO A 14 -4.42 15.36 -73.21
N ARG A 15 -3.13 15.49 -72.95
CA ARG A 15 -2.64 15.66 -71.59
C ARG A 15 -3.37 16.88 -71.02
N ALA A 16 -4.33 16.63 -70.18
CA ALA A 16 -4.85 17.66 -69.33
C ALA A 16 -3.68 18.19 -68.53
N GLY A 17 -3.47 19.48 -68.65
CA GLY A 17 -2.39 20.17 -67.94
C GLY A 17 -2.32 19.75 -66.49
N SER A 18 -1.13 19.47 -66.11
CA SER A 18 -0.79 19.30 -64.71
C SER A 18 -0.96 20.64 -64.02
N GLY A 19 -2.21 20.99 -63.72
CA GLY A 19 -2.50 21.91 -62.66
C GLY A 19 -1.99 21.28 -61.36
N PRO A 20 -1.41 22.04 -60.49
CA PRO A 20 -1.03 21.48 -59.21
C PRO A 20 -2.27 20.87 -58.60
N ARG A 21 -2.28 19.57 -58.43
CA ARG A 21 -3.30 18.92 -57.62
C ARG A 21 -3.33 19.69 -56.30
N PRO A 22 -4.43 20.19 -55.87
CA PRO A 22 -4.50 20.75 -54.55
C PRO A 22 -4.03 19.64 -53.63
N ARG A 23 -2.90 19.83 -52.99
CA ARG A 23 -2.52 19.01 -51.87
C ARG A 23 -3.73 18.93 -50.98
N ALA A 24 -4.29 17.75 -50.87
CA ALA A 24 -5.36 17.56 -49.93
C ALA A 24 -4.90 18.18 -48.60
N PRO A 25 -5.64 19.15 -48.07
CA PRO A 25 -5.20 19.86 -46.86
C PRO A 25 -5.32 18.94 -45.69
N GLY A 26 -4.65 17.99 -45.57
CA GLY A 26 -4.78 16.97 -44.55
C GLY A 26 -3.72 15.91 -44.58
N ALA A 27 -3.07 15.72 -45.73
CA ALA A 27 -2.07 14.67 -45.79
C ALA A 27 -0.85 14.97 -44.91
N GLY A 28 -0.58 16.25 -44.69
CA GLY A 28 0.47 16.64 -43.73
C GLY A 28 -0.03 16.73 -42.30
N ALA A 29 -1.31 17.00 -42.11
CA ALA A 29 -1.90 17.04 -40.78
C ALA A 29 -2.25 15.65 -40.26
N HIS A 30 -2.41 14.69 -41.14
CA HIS A 30 -2.70 13.31 -40.73
C HIS A 30 -1.50 12.56 -40.22
N GLY A 31 -0.31 13.03 -40.50
CA GLY A 31 0.89 12.51 -39.84
C GLY A 31 0.92 12.79 -38.34
N PHE A 32 0.17 13.80 -37.93
CA PHE A 32 -0.07 14.09 -36.53
C PHE A 32 -1.47 13.61 -36.17
N SER A 33 -1.69 12.33 -36.26
CA SER A 33 -2.98 11.76 -35.92
C SER A 33 -3.39 12.22 -34.54
N ARG A 34 -4.30 13.18 -34.52
CA ARG A 34 -4.97 13.53 -33.28
C ARG A 34 -5.74 12.31 -32.84
N PRO A 35 -5.61 11.90 -31.59
CA PRO A 35 -6.50 10.87 -31.10
C PRO A 35 -7.93 11.34 -31.38
N ILE A 36 -8.70 10.51 -32.02
CA ILE A 36 -10.10 10.77 -32.39
C ILE A 36 -10.95 10.98 -31.14
N ALA A 37 -10.54 10.40 -30.00
CA ALA A 37 -11.13 10.64 -28.69
C ALA A 37 -10.32 11.69 -27.93
N PRO A 38 -10.94 12.68 -27.31
CA PRO A 38 -10.24 13.62 -26.45
C PRO A 38 -9.59 12.86 -25.32
N VAL A 39 -8.29 13.07 -25.13
CA VAL A 39 -7.55 12.49 -24.00
C VAL A 39 -8.03 13.19 -22.74
N THR A 40 -8.76 12.47 -21.90
CA THR A 40 -9.15 12.96 -20.59
C THR A 40 -7.95 12.83 -19.68
N ARG A 41 -7.47 13.95 -19.16
CA ARG A 41 -6.35 13.98 -18.22
C ARG A 41 -6.86 14.13 -16.80
N GLU A 42 -6.23 13.43 -15.89
CA GLU A 42 -6.46 13.58 -14.47
C GLU A 42 -5.43 14.58 -13.94
N VAL A 43 -5.93 15.68 -13.36
CA VAL A 43 -5.09 16.78 -12.89
C VAL A 43 -5.20 16.90 -11.39
N ALA A 44 -4.07 16.81 -10.69
CA ALA A 44 -4.00 17.02 -9.26
C ALA A 44 -3.90 18.53 -8.98
N ILE A 45 -4.82 19.07 -8.18
CA ILE A 45 -4.92 20.48 -7.84
C ILE A 45 -4.87 20.65 -6.32
N GLY A 46 -3.92 21.47 -5.84
CA GLY A 46 -3.85 21.87 -4.43
C GLY A 46 -4.89 22.93 -4.07
N GLU A 47 -4.68 23.64 -2.97
CA GLU A 47 -5.58 24.70 -2.51
C GLU A 47 -5.64 25.88 -3.49
N ALA A 48 -4.53 26.13 -4.20
CA ALA A 48 -4.42 27.17 -5.21
C ALA A 48 -3.44 26.74 -6.29
N ILE A 49 -3.67 27.23 -7.51
CA ILE A 49 -2.79 26.95 -8.66
C ILE A 49 -2.76 28.15 -9.58
N SER A 50 -1.62 28.45 -10.19
CA SER A 50 -1.56 29.49 -11.21
C SER A 50 -2.17 29.01 -12.53
N VAL A 51 -2.72 29.91 -13.31
CA VAL A 51 -3.35 29.59 -14.61
C VAL A 51 -2.33 28.96 -15.56
N GLY A 52 -1.08 29.48 -15.59
CA GLY A 52 -0.02 28.92 -16.41
C GLY A 52 0.36 27.49 -16.02
N GLU A 53 0.43 27.22 -14.74
CA GLU A 53 0.75 25.89 -14.21
C GLU A 53 -0.38 24.89 -14.50
N LEU A 54 -1.64 25.32 -14.37
CA LEU A 54 -2.80 24.52 -14.73
C LEU A 54 -2.80 24.19 -16.23
N ALA A 55 -2.49 25.17 -17.09
CA ALA A 55 -2.38 24.95 -18.52
C ALA A 55 -1.30 23.91 -18.87
N ASN A 56 -0.17 23.94 -18.21
CA ASN A 56 0.90 22.95 -18.37
C ASN A 56 0.43 21.53 -17.98
N LYS A 57 -0.26 21.42 -16.86
CA LYS A 57 -0.81 20.12 -16.40
C LYS A 57 -1.86 19.56 -17.35
N LEU A 58 -2.63 20.44 -18.01
CA LEU A 58 -3.63 20.06 -19.01
C LEU A 58 -3.05 19.87 -20.41
N ALA A 59 -1.75 20.18 -20.60
CA ALA A 59 -1.10 20.20 -21.91
C ALA A 59 -1.82 21.11 -22.92
N MET A 60 -2.30 22.25 -22.44
CA MET A 60 -3.02 23.27 -23.22
C MET A 60 -2.26 24.58 -23.19
N LYS A 61 -2.62 25.47 -24.10
CA LYS A 61 -2.09 26.84 -24.09
C LYS A 61 -2.76 27.64 -22.98
N GLY A 62 -1.98 28.47 -22.29
CA GLY A 62 -2.52 29.32 -21.21
C GLY A 62 -3.67 30.20 -21.65
N ALA A 63 -3.64 30.68 -22.88
CA ALA A 63 -4.74 31.49 -23.47
C ALA A 63 -6.05 30.72 -23.52
N GLU A 64 -6.03 29.43 -23.75
CA GLU A 64 -7.25 28.59 -23.80
C GLU A 64 -7.87 28.46 -22.41
N VAL A 65 -7.04 28.32 -21.37
CA VAL A 65 -7.50 28.26 -19.97
C VAL A 65 -8.07 29.60 -19.55
N VAL A 66 -7.43 30.71 -19.90
CA VAL A 66 -7.91 32.07 -19.65
C VAL A 66 -9.28 32.30 -20.33
N LYS A 67 -9.42 31.83 -21.55
CA LYS A 67 -10.68 31.94 -22.28
C LYS A 67 -11.80 31.14 -21.64
N ALA A 68 -11.52 29.94 -21.15
CA ALA A 68 -12.48 29.12 -20.44
C ALA A 68 -12.91 29.79 -19.12
N LEU A 69 -11.97 30.39 -18.39
CA LEU A 69 -12.27 31.15 -17.18
C LEU A 69 -13.14 32.34 -17.46
N PHE A 70 -12.87 33.06 -18.54
CA PHE A 70 -13.69 34.19 -18.97
C PHE A 70 -15.14 33.80 -19.26
N LYS A 71 -15.35 32.67 -19.93
CA LYS A 71 -16.68 32.11 -20.18
C LYS A 71 -17.44 31.79 -18.90
N MET A 72 -16.72 31.46 -17.83
CA MET A 72 -17.29 31.18 -16.52
C MET A 72 -17.53 32.44 -15.68
N GLY A 73 -17.16 33.61 -16.22
CA GLY A 73 -17.28 34.88 -15.49
C GLY A 73 -16.09 35.22 -14.61
N VAL A 74 -14.97 34.50 -14.75
CA VAL A 74 -13.73 34.74 -13.99
C VAL A 74 -12.70 35.41 -14.89
N MET A 75 -12.27 36.59 -14.52
CA MET A 75 -11.22 37.32 -15.25
C MET A 75 -9.87 36.99 -14.57
N ALA A 76 -9.04 36.24 -15.25
CA ALA A 76 -7.72 35.85 -14.75
C ALA A 76 -6.67 35.95 -15.85
N THR A 77 -5.44 36.32 -15.48
CA THR A 77 -4.29 36.31 -16.37
C THR A 77 -3.47 35.03 -16.14
N ILE A 78 -2.54 34.73 -17.07
CA ILE A 78 -1.70 33.53 -17.00
C ILE A 78 -0.90 33.43 -15.69
N ASN A 79 -0.50 34.56 -15.15
CA ASN A 79 0.31 34.61 -13.90
C ASN A 79 -0.55 34.68 -12.64
N GLN A 80 -1.85 34.74 -12.77
CA GLN A 80 -2.74 34.86 -11.64
C GLN A 80 -3.06 33.48 -11.06
N THR A 81 -3.17 33.43 -9.74
CA THR A 81 -3.52 32.20 -9.00
C THR A 81 -5.04 32.13 -8.85
N ILE A 82 -5.59 30.94 -9.08
CA ILE A 82 -7.00 30.65 -8.85
C ILE A 82 -7.14 29.65 -7.69
N ASP A 83 -8.27 29.68 -7.02
CA ASP A 83 -8.54 28.76 -5.92
C ASP A 83 -8.87 27.35 -6.45
N HIS A 84 -8.91 26.40 -5.52
CA HIS A 84 -9.17 24.99 -5.84
C HIS A 84 -10.52 24.82 -6.56
N ASP A 85 -11.58 25.43 -6.05
CA ASP A 85 -12.91 25.26 -6.59
C ASP A 85 -13.03 25.80 -8.02
N THR A 86 -12.45 26.96 -8.27
CA THR A 86 -12.41 27.56 -9.63
C THR A 86 -11.59 26.68 -10.57
N ALA A 87 -10.46 26.15 -10.12
CA ALA A 87 -9.61 25.27 -10.92
C ALA A 87 -10.33 23.96 -11.28
N VAL A 88 -11.06 23.36 -10.35
CA VAL A 88 -11.87 22.17 -10.58
C VAL A 88 -12.94 22.43 -11.65
N LEU A 89 -13.65 23.53 -11.56
CA LEU A 89 -14.68 23.90 -12.52
C LEU A 89 -14.10 24.08 -13.93
N VAL A 90 -12.96 24.74 -14.05
CA VAL A 90 -12.27 24.92 -15.35
C VAL A 90 -11.82 23.59 -15.95
N VAL A 91 -11.24 22.72 -15.13
CA VAL A 91 -10.77 21.40 -15.58
C VAL A 91 -11.93 20.57 -16.11
N GLU A 92 -13.06 20.58 -15.43
CA GLU A 92 -14.27 19.86 -15.86
C GLU A 92 -14.88 20.47 -17.14
N GLU A 93 -14.90 21.80 -17.24
CA GLU A 93 -15.39 22.51 -18.44
C GLU A 93 -14.54 22.15 -19.67
N LEU A 94 -13.25 21.93 -19.50
CA LEU A 94 -12.33 21.54 -20.57
C LEU A 94 -12.36 20.04 -20.88
N GLY A 95 -13.22 19.26 -20.20
CA GLY A 95 -13.39 17.84 -20.45
C GLY A 95 -12.37 16.95 -19.74
N HIS A 96 -11.71 17.45 -18.73
CA HIS A 96 -10.74 16.72 -17.93
C HIS A 96 -11.27 16.47 -16.52
N LYS A 97 -10.58 15.63 -15.75
CA LYS A 97 -10.95 15.30 -14.38
C LYS A 97 -9.97 15.96 -13.40
N ALA A 98 -10.54 16.64 -12.40
CA ALA A 98 -9.74 17.23 -11.33
C ALA A 98 -9.72 16.31 -10.10
N VAL A 99 -8.55 16.16 -9.50
CA VAL A 99 -8.33 15.42 -8.27
C VAL A 99 -7.68 16.36 -7.27
N ARG A 100 -8.10 16.28 -6.01
CA ARG A 100 -7.48 17.09 -4.97
C ARG A 100 -6.08 16.56 -4.66
N ALA A 101 -5.06 17.38 -4.86
CA ALA A 101 -3.71 17.06 -4.44
C ALA A 101 -3.60 17.26 -2.94
N THR A 102 -3.23 16.20 -2.23
CA THR A 102 -2.90 16.24 -0.81
C THR A 102 -1.40 16.06 -0.65
N GLU A 103 -0.87 16.44 0.51
CA GLU A 103 0.54 16.18 0.81
C GLU A 103 0.86 14.69 0.75
N ASP A 104 -0.12 13.85 1.07
CA ASP A 104 -0.01 12.39 0.97
C ASP A 104 0.25 11.91 -0.46
N ASP A 105 -0.34 12.56 -1.46
CA ASP A 105 -0.10 12.21 -2.87
C ASP A 105 1.35 12.46 -3.29
N ALA A 106 1.95 13.53 -2.77
CA ALA A 106 3.36 13.83 -3.02
C ALA A 106 4.27 12.78 -2.38
N GLU A 107 3.93 12.32 -1.17
CA GLU A 107 4.67 11.26 -0.49
C GLU A 107 4.55 9.92 -1.21
N LEU A 108 3.36 9.57 -1.68
CA LEU A 108 3.13 8.35 -2.46
C LEU A 108 3.91 8.37 -3.76
N ALA A 109 3.94 9.51 -4.45
CA ALA A 109 4.72 9.68 -5.67
C ALA A 109 6.22 9.52 -5.39
N LEU A 110 6.70 10.08 -4.29
CA LEU A 110 8.10 9.94 -3.88
C LEU A 110 8.44 8.51 -3.49
N ALA A 111 7.54 7.82 -2.78
CA ALA A 111 7.70 6.41 -2.43
C ALA A 111 7.76 5.52 -3.67
N ALA A 112 6.89 5.77 -4.65
CA ALA A 112 6.89 5.05 -5.92
C ALA A 112 8.18 5.29 -6.71
N HIS A 113 8.69 6.52 -6.68
CA HIS A 113 9.96 6.87 -7.32
C HIS A 113 11.14 6.15 -6.67
N VAL A 114 11.16 6.10 -5.34
CA VAL A 114 12.17 5.34 -4.58
C VAL A 114 12.10 3.86 -4.92
N GLU A 115 10.90 3.30 -5.03
CA GLU A 115 10.72 1.91 -5.42
C GLU A 115 11.27 1.63 -6.83
N ALA A 116 11.03 2.53 -7.78
CA ALA A 116 11.51 2.39 -9.15
C ALA A 116 13.04 2.44 -9.26
N GLU A 117 13.71 3.14 -8.34
CA GLU A 117 15.17 3.24 -8.31
C GLU A 117 15.85 2.04 -7.66
N GLN A 118 15.09 1.17 -7.02
CA GLN A 118 15.65 0.07 -6.25
C GLN A 118 15.86 -1.19 -7.09
N GLY A 119 16.95 -1.89 -6.79
CA GLY A 119 17.39 -3.05 -7.52
C GLY A 119 16.69 -4.35 -7.15
N GLN A 120 17.45 -5.41 -7.00
CA GLN A 120 16.94 -6.77 -6.80
C GLN A 120 16.11 -6.91 -5.53
N ARG A 121 15.01 -7.64 -5.67
CA ARG A 121 14.16 -8.03 -4.54
C ARG A 121 14.75 -9.24 -3.83
N ALA A 122 14.65 -9.24 -2.52
CA ALA A 122 15.07 -10.35 -1.66
C ALA A 122 13.89 -10.83 -0.82
N PRO A 123 13.89 -12.09 -0.38
CA PRO A 123 12.84 -12.58 0.53
C PRO A 123 12.75 -11.72 1.78
N ARG A 124 11.54 -11.50 2.25
CA ARG A 124 11.27 -10.75 3.48
C ARG A 124 10.35 -11.56 4.40
N PRO A 125 10.41 -11.32 5.71
CA PRO A 125 9.47 -11.95 6.63
C PRO A 125 8.02 -11.58 6.33
N PRO A 126 7.06 -12.48 6.59
CA PRO A 126 5.65 -12.13 6.52
C PRO A 126 5.27 -11.18 7.66
N VAL A 127 4.40 -10.24 7.35
CA VAL A 127 3.77 -9.35 8.32
C VAL A 127 2.38 -9.91 8.62
N VAL A 128 2.15 -10.24 9.88
CA VAL A 128 0.94 -10.94 10.33
C VAL A 128 0.16 -10.07 11.30
N THR A 129 -1.11 -9.88 11.04
CA THR A 129 -2.03 -9.21 11.95
C THR A 129 -2.89 -10.25 12.66
N ILE A 130 -2.96 -10.18 13.98
CA ILE A 130 -3.83 -11.05 14.78
C ILE A 130 -5.11 -10.32 15.10
N MET A 131 -6.24 -10.96 14.80
CA MET A 131 -7.58 -10.40 14.92
C MET A 131 -8.48 -11.38 15.67
N GLY A 132 -9.54 -10.86 16.23
CA GLY A 132 -10.53 -11.67 16.91
C GLY A 132 -11.16 -10.92 18.08
N HIS A 133 -12.12 -11.56 18.73
CA HIS A 133 -12.76 -11.01 19.90
C HIS A 133 -11.76 -10.96 21.07
N VAL A 134 -11.80 -9.88 21.86
CA VAL A 134 -10.88 -9.63 22.98
C VAL A 134 -10.88 -10.81 23.97
N ASP A 135 -12.06 -11.36 24.26
CA ASP A 135 -12.24 -12.45 25.22
C ASP A 135 -11.84 -13.84 24.68
N HIS A 136 -11.46 -13.94 23.41
CA HIS A 136 -11.06 -15.19 22.79
C HIS A 136 -9.58 -15.53 22.95
N GLY A 137 -8.86 -14.70 23.70
CA GLY A 137 -7.46 -14.95 24.05
C GLY A 137 -6.46 -14.40 23.05
N LYS A 138 -6.86 -13.42 22.26
CA LYS A 138 -5.95 -12.71 21.33
C LYS A 138 -4.73 -12.17 22.07
N THR A 139 -4.95 -11.41 23.14
CA THR A 139 -3.88 -10.83 23.96
C THR A 139 -3.02 -11.92 24.62
N SER A 140 -3.67 -12.94 25.18
CA SER A 140 -2.95 -14.05 25.81
C SER A 140 -2.09 -14.83 24.82
N LEU A 141 -2.57 -15.00 23.59
CA LEU A 141 -1.83 -15.66 22.53
C LEU A 141 -0.59 -14.85 22.14
N LEU A 142 -0.77 -13.55 21.93
CA LEU A 142 0.34 -12.64 21.62
C LEU A 142 1.36 -12.58 22.76
N ASP A 143 0.90 -12.51 24.00
CA ASP A 143 1.78 -12.50 25.17
C ASP A 143 2.57 -13.81 25.29
N TYR A 144 1.94 -14.95 25.02
CA TYR A 144 2.62 -16.24 25.02
C TYR A 144 3.72 -16.28 23.96
N ILE A 145 3.41 -15.91 22.74
CA ILE A 145 4.38 -15.86 21.64
C ILE A 145 5.53 -14.92 21.99
N ARG A 146 5.21 -13.74 22.49
CA ARG A 146 6.21 -12.74 22.88
C ARG A 146 7.12 -13.24 24.00
N ARG A 147 6.56 -13.82 25.06
CA ARG A 147 7.32 -14.34 26.20
C ARG A 147 8.26 -15.50 25.82
N THR A 148 7.79 -16.43 24.99
CA THR A 148 8.53 -17.66 24.69
C THR A 148 9.48 -17.51 23.51
N LYS A 149 9.20 -16.65 22.56
CA LYS A 149 9.96 -16.51 21.31
C LYS A 149 10.80 -15.23 21.22
N VAL A 150 10.43 -14.19 21.97
CA VAL A 150 11.11 -12.88 21.94
C VAL A 150 11.90 -12.64 23.23
N ALA A 151 11.44 -13.18 24.35
CA ALA A 151 11.96 -12.89 25.67
C ALA A 151 13.39 -13.39 25.95
N ALA A 152 13.99 -14.17 25.09
CA ALA A 152 15.36 -14.67 25.25
C ALA A 152 16.43 -13.57 25.26
N GLY A 153 16.05 -12.32 24.97
CA GLY A 153 16.94 -11.17 24.94
C GLY A 153 16.58 -10.03 25.89
N GLU A 154 15.51 -10.15 26.67
CA GLU A 154 15.11 -9.08 27.59
C GLU A 154 15.95 -9.08 28.87
N ALA A 155 16.81 -8.09 28.97
CA ALA A 155 17.43 -7.73 30.24
C ALA A 155 16.53 -6.68 30.91
N GLY A 156 15.62 -7.08 31.83
CA GLY A 156 15.01 -6.11 32.70
C GLY A 156 13.48 -6.01 32.83
N GLY A 157 12.73 -6.97 32.40
CA GLY A 157 11.32 -7.17 32.84
C GLY A 157 10.32 -6.03 32.62
N ILE A 158 10.60 -5.04 31.79
CA ILE A 158 9.64 -3.97 31.48
C ILE A 158 8.93 -4.32 30.18
N THR A 159 7.71 -4.79 30.31
CA THR A 159 6.81 -5.00 29.19
C THR A 159 6.27 -3.64 28.73
N GLN A 160 6.96 -3.00 27.77
CA GLN A 160 6.34 -1.88 27.06
C GLN A 160 5.45 -2.46 25.97
N HIS A 161 4.23 -1.95 25.88
CA HIS A 161 3.35 -2.27 24.77
C HIS A 161 3.94 -1.68 23.47
N ILE A 162 4.33 -2.55 22.58
CA ILE A 162 4.83 -2.17 21.27
C ILE A 162 3.85 -2.71 20.23
N GLY A 163 3.43 -1.84 19.30
CA GLY A 163 2.44 -2.19 18.28
C GLY A 163 2.90 -3.19 17.24
N ALA A 164 4.19 -3.52 17.23
CA ALA A 164 4.75 -4.50 16.30
C ALA A 164 6.01 -5.12 16.88
N TYR A 165 6.23 -6.41 16.62
CA TYR A 165 7.44 -7.11 17.01
C TYR A 165 7.74 -8.26 16.06
N HIS A 166 9.00 -8.63 15.94
CA HIS A 166 9.41 -9.80 15.16
C HIS A 166 9.74 -10.98 16.04
N VAL A 167 9.48 -12.16 15.51
CA VAL A 167 9.74 -13.45 16.17
C VAL A 167 10.63 -14.27 15.28
N GLU A 168 11.77 -14.74 15.83
CA GLU A 168 12.67 -15.62 15.12
C GLU A 168 12.32 -17.08 15.45
N THR A 169 12.12 -17.89 14.41
CA THR A 169 11.89 -19.33 14.53
C THR A 169 12.96 -20.10 13.75
N PRO A 170 13.16 -21.38 14.04
CA PRO A 170 14.11 -22.19 13.26
C PRO A 170 13.83 -22.23 11.76
N LYS A 171 12.59 -21.95 11.34
CA LYS A 171 12.15 -21.97 9.94
C LYS A 171 12.08 -20.60 9.29
N GLY A 172 12.21 -19.53 10.05
CA GLY A 172 12.14 -18.17 9.51
C GLY A 172 11.68 -17.14 10.54
N VAL A 173 11.57 -15.91 10.08
CA VAL A 173 11.16 -14.76 10.89
C VAL A 173 9.73 -14.38 10.56
N ILE A 174 8.94 -14.05 11.57
CA ILE A 174 7.56 -13.56 11.43
C ILE A 174 7.47 -12.23 12.15
N THR A 175 6.85 -11.24 11.51
CA THR A 175 6.55 -9.96 12.14
C THR A 175 5.07 -9.90 12.49
N PHE A 176 4.76 -9.65 13.76
CA PHE A 176 3.41 -9.51 14.25
C PHE A 176 3.05 -8.05 14.45
N LEU A 177 1.86 -7.67 13.99
CA LEU A 177 1.27 -6.36 14.27
C LEU A 177 0.23 -6.52 15.38
N ASP A 178 0.47 -5.85 16.49
CA ASP A 178 -0.46 -5.77 17.62
C ASP A 178 -1.17 -4.41 17.62
N THR A 179 -1.76 -4.07 16.49
CA THR A 179 -2.62 -2.90 16.33
C THR A 179 -4.06 -3.36 16.17
N PRO A 180 -5.05 -2.52 16.45
CA PRO A 180 -6.42 -2.84 16.06
C PRO A 180 -6.45 -3.20 14.58
N GLY A 181 -6.88 -4.41 14.25
CA GLY A 181 -6.88 -4.92 12.87
C GLY A 181 -7.61 -3.99 11.90
N HIS A 182 -8.65 -3.32 12.38
CA HIS A 182 -9.38 -2.31 11.62
C HIS A 182 -8.46 -1.17 11.12
N ALA A 183 -7.58 -0.66 11.98
CA ALA A 183 -6.66 0.42 11.63
C ALA A 183 -5.65 -0.02 10.56
N ALA A 184 -5.11 -1.24 10.66
CA ALA A 184 -4.19 -1.80 9.68
C ALA A 184 -4.83 -1.92 8.29
N PHE A 185 -6.08 -2.39 8.23
CA PHE A 185 -6.79 -2.52 6.96
C PHE A 185 -7.29 -1.18 6.41
N THR A 186 -7.61 -0.23 7.26
CA THR A 186 -7.99 1.13 6.84
C THR A 186 -6.83 1.84 6.17
N ALA A 187 -5.63 1.75 6.72
CA ALA A 187 -4.43 2.30 6.11
C ALA A 187 -4.15 1.67 4.75
N MET A 188 -4.37 0.36 4.59
CA MET A 188 -4.22 -0.35 3.33
C MET A 188 -5.18 0.17 2.25
N ARG A 189 -6.45 0.43 2.60
CA ARG A 189 -7.45 0.93 1.65
C ARG A 189 -7.12 2.32 1.15
N ALA A 190 -6.66 3.20 2.02
CA ALA A 190 -6.37 4.58 1.66
C ALA A 190 -5.22 4.72 0.67
N ARG A 191 -4.28 3.77 0.65
CA ARG A 191 -3.01 3.92 -0.07
C ARG A 191 -2.69 2.79 -1.06
N GLY A 192 -3.55 1.78 -1.16
CA GLY A 192 -3.36 0.65 -2.07
C GLY A 192 -2.19 -0.27 -1.74
N ALA A 193 -1.46 -0.01 -0.67
CA ALA A 193 -0.33 -0.82 -0.22
C ALA A 193 -0.76 -1.76 0.91
N LYS A 194 -0.37 -3.01 0.84
CA LYS A 194 -0.67 -3.98 1.90
C LYS A 194 0.29 -3.79 3.07
N LEU A 195 -0.23 -3.42 4.22
CA LEU A 195 0.54 -3.37 5.46
C LEU A 195 0.76 -4.78 6.02
N THR A 196 -0.27 -5.62 5.98
CA THR A 196 -0.22 -7.00 6.47
C THR A 196 -0.32 -7.99 5.31
N ASP A 197 0.41 -9.10 5.42
CA ASP A 197 0.43 -10.15 4.40
C ASP A 197 -0.55 -11.28 4.73
N ILE A 198 -0.73 -11.57 6.02
CA ILE A 198 -1.54 -12.69 6.50
C ILE A 198 -2.32 -12.19 7.71
N ALA A 199 -3.59 -12.60 7.82
CA ALA A 199 -4.40 -12.34 9.00
C ALA A 199 -4.65 -13.65 9.75
N VAL A 200 -4.38 -13.65 11.05
CA VAL A 200 -4.70 -14.76 11.94
C VAL A 200 -5.96 -14.39 12.71
N ILE A 201 -7.01 -15.18 12.54
CA ILE A 201 -8.27 -15.01 13.26
C ILE A 201 -8.25 -15.93 14.48
N VAL A 202 -8.29 -15.33 15.67
CA VAL A 202 -8.32 -16.08 16.93
C VAL A 202 -9.77 -16.26 17.36
N VAL A 203 -10.20 -17.49 17.50
CA VAL A 203 -11.56 -17.84 17.92
C VAL A 203 -11.47 -18.82 19.08
N ALA A 204 -12.20 -18.54 20.15
CA ALA A 204 -12.24 -19.43 21.30
C ALA A 204 -13.17 -20.62 21.00
N ALA A 205 -12.67 -21.83 21.25
CA ALA A 205 -13.41 -23.06 20.97
C ALA A 205 -14.66 -23.23 21.84
N ASP A 206 -14.70 -22.56 23.01
CA ASP A 206 -15.84 -22.59 23.94
C ASP A 206 -16.94 -21.58 23.60
N ASP A 207 -16.59 -20.45 22.98
CA ASP A 207 -17.55 -19.36 22.70
C ASP A 207 -18.08 -19.37 21.25
N GLY A 208 -17.32 -19.93 20.31
CA GLY A 208 -17.71 -19.94 18.91
C GLY A 208 -17.51 -18.62 18.19
N VAL A 209 -18.18 -18.46 17.05
CA VAL A 209 -18.03 -17.29 16.20
C VAL A 209 -18.82 -16.09 16.76
N MET A 210 -18.13 -14.98 16.99
CA MET A 210 -18.70 -13.74 17.51
C MET A 210 -18.81 -12.68 16.40
N PRO A 211 -19.66 -11.64 16.59
CA PRO A 211 -19.80 -10.58 15.59
C PRO A 211 -18.47 -9.90 15.21
N GLN A 212 -17.56 -9.69 16.15
CA GLN A 212 -16.24 -9.13 15.87
C GLN A 212 -15.38 -10.05 15.02
N THR A 213 -15.54 -11.37 15.15
CA THR A 213 -14.88 -12.36 14.30
C THR A 213 -15.35 -12.24 12.86
N VAL A 214 -16.66 -12.11 12.66
CA VAL A 214 -17.25 -11.93 11.32
C VAL A 214 -16.76 -10.64 10.68
N GLU A 215 -16.72 -9.57 11.45
CA GLU A 215 -16.20 -8.28 10.97
C GLU A 215 -14.73 -8.37 10.56
N ALA A 216 -13.91 -9.03 11.37
CA ALA A 216 -12.49 -9.26 11.06
C ALA A 216 -12.31 -10.05 9.75
N ILE A 217 -13.11 -11.09 9.55
CA ILE A 217 -13.10 -11.88 8.30
C ILE A 217 -13.46 -11.01 7.11
N LYS A 218 -14.49 -10.18 7.22
CA LYS A 218 -14.91 -9.28 6.14
C LYS A 218 -13.82 -8.28 5.78
N HIS A 219 -13.15 -7.70 6.77
CA HIS A 219 -12.05 -6.77 6.54
C HIS A 219 -10.87 -7.44 5.84
N ALA A 220 -10.48 -8.62 6.28
CA ALA A 220 -9.39 -9.37 5.69
C ALA A 220 -9.70 -9.75 4.23
N ARG A 221 -10.91 -10.18 3.95
CA ARG A 221 -11.34 -10.52 2.59
C ARG A 221 -11.41 -9.31 1.67
N ALA A 222 -11.91 -8.19 2.18
CA ALA A 222 -11.94 -6.95 1.41
C ALA A 222 -10.53 -6.49 1.03
N ALA A 223 -9.55 -6.75 1.87
CA ALA A 223 -8.13 -6.45 1.62
C ALA A 223 -7.42 -7.55 0.84
N LYS A 224 -8.10 -8.67 0.52
CA LYS A 224 -7.52 -9.84 -0.17
C LYS A 224 -6.34 -10.45 0.57
N VAL A 225 -6.42 -10.49 1.89
CA VAL A 225 -5.39 -11.05 2.75
C VAL A 225 -5.76 -12.50 3.09
N PRO A 226 -4.85 -13.48 2.91
CA PRO A 226 -5.08 -14.85 3.31
C PRO A 226 -5.31 -14.97 4.81
N LEU A 227 -6.17 -15.92 5.20
CA LEU A 227 -6.56 -16.17 6.57
C LEU A 227 -5.92 -17.44 7.11
N VAL A 228 -5.53 -17.40 8.38
CA VAL A 228 -5.23 -18.59 9.19
C VAL A 228 -6.10 -18.50 10.44
N VAL A 229 -6.77 -19.57 10.79
CA VAL A 229 -7.62 -19.60 11.98
C VAL A 229 -6.88 -20.31 13.12
N ALA A 230 -6.76 -19.60 14.25
CA ALA A 230 -6.27 -20.17 15.50
C ALA A 230 -7.48 -20.49 16.39
N MET A 231 -7.76 -21.76 16.56
CA MET A 231 -8.80 -22.23 17.47
C MET A 231 -8.21 -22.29 18.88
N ASN A 232 -8.47 -21.27 19.67
CA ASN A 232 -7.90 -21.12 21.00
C ASN A 232 -8.74 -21.82 22.08
N LYS A 233 -8.17 -21.92 23.27
CA LYS A 233 -8.77 -22.55 24.44
C LYS A 233 -9.07 -24.05 24.25
N MET A 234 -8.26 -24.72 23.45
CA MET A 234 -8.41 -26.16 23.19
C MET A 234 -8.05 -27.04 24.39
N ASP A 235 -7.46 -26.46 25.43
CA ASP A 235 -7.21 -27.13 26.71
C ASP A 235 -8.46 -27.29 27.58
N LYS A 236 -9.53 -26.58 27.28
CA LYS A 236 -10.79 -26.67 28.03
C LYS A 236 -11.51 -27.99 27.74
N PRO A 237 -12.04 -28.69 28.78
CA PRO A 237 -12.81 -29.90 28.56
C PRO A 237 -14.15 -29.60 27.84
N GLY A 238 -14.58 -30.52 27.00
CA GLY A 238 -15.88 -30.45 26.32
C GLY A 238 -15.90 -29.52 25.10
N VAL A 239 -14.77 -28.95 24.66
CA VAL A 239 -14.70 -28.16 23.44
C VAL A 239 -14.83 -29.05 22.22
N ASN A 240 -15.62 -28.59 21.23
CA ASN A 240 -15.80 -29.28 19.97
C ASN A 240 -15.32 -28.41 18.81
N PRO A 241 -14.14 -28.71 18.24
CA PRO A 241 -13.62 -27.93 17.12
C PRO A 241 -14.49 -27.98 15.88
N ASP A 242 -15.27 -29.03 15.69
CA ASP A 242 -16.18 -29.17 14.53
C ASP A 242 -17.31 -28.13 14.55
N ASN A 243 -17.82 -27.78 15.71
CA ASN A 243 -18.81 -26.72 15.85
C ASN A 243 -18.25 -25.38 15.43
N LEU A 244 -17.00 -25.09 15.80
CA LEU A 244 -16.33 -23.87 15.41
C LEU A 244 -16.06 -23.83 13.90
N LYS A 245 -15.60 -24.94 13.33
CA LYS A 245 -15.38 -25.07 11.89
C LYS A 245 -16.67 -24.87 11.09
N ASN A 246 -17.79 -25.46 11.56
CA ASN A 246 -19.10 -25.26 10.95
C ASN A 246 -19.55 -23.79 11.01
N GLY A 247 -19.37 -23.14 12.15
CA GLY A 247 -19.72 -21.74 12.33
C GLY A 247 -18.94 -20.82 11.38
N LEU A 248 -17.66 -21.07 11.21
CA LEU A 248 -16.82 -20.30 10.29
C LEU A 248 -17.10 -20.62 8.83
N ALA A 249 -17.43 -21.87 8.50
CA ALA A 249 -17.81 -22.27 7.15
C ALA A 249 -19.06 -21.55 6.65
N GLN A 250 -19.98 -21.19 7.54
CA GLN A 250 -21.16 -20.37 7.21
C GLN A 250 -20.76 -18.96 6.71
N HIS A 251 -19.57 -18.48 7.07
CA HIS A 251 -19.01 -17.23 6.61
C HIS A 251 -17.95 -17.43 5.50
N GLU A 252 -18.02 -18.56 4.82
CA GLU A 252 -17.13 -18.93 3.71
C GLU A 252 -15.66 -19.15 4.12
N VAL A 253 -15.40 -19.37 5.40
CA VAL A 253 -14.07 -19.74 5.91
C VAL A 253 -14.07 -21.24 6.11
N VAL A 254 -13.59 -21.98 5.12
CA VAL A 254 -13.66 -23.44 5.06
C VAL A 254 -12.29 -24.04 5.37
N PRO A 255 -12.21 -25.01 6.33
CA PRO A 255 -10.94 -25.68 6.63
C PRO A 255 -10.36 -26.41 5.41
N GLU A 256 -9.04 -26.48 5.35
CA GLU A 256 -8.34 -27.26 4.31
C GLU A 256 -8.79 -28.73 4.32
N GLU A 257 -9.03 -29.29 5.49
CA GLU A 257 -9.53 -30.65 5.68
C GLU A 257 -10.87 -30.89 4.98
N TRP A 258 -11.68 -29.86 4.78
CA TRP A 258 -12.99 -29.92 4.14
C TRP A 258 -12.96 -29.44 2.68
N GLY A 259 -11.77 -29.35 2.10
CA GLY A 259 -11.59 -28.89 0.72
C GLY A 259 -11.47 -27.37 0.56
N GLY A 260 -11.37 -26.63 1.65
CA GLY A 260 -11.14 -25.17 1.62
C GLY A 260 -9.66 -24.83 1.51
N ASP A 261 -9.38 -23.55 1.68
CA ASP A 261 -8.04 -22.98 1.53
C ASP A 261 -7.48 -22.36 2.83
N THR A 262 -8.20 -22.48 3.94
CA THR A 262 -7.83 -21.85 5.20
C THR A 262 -7.31 -22.89 6.20
N PRO A 263 -6.06 -22.76 6.69
CA PRO A 263 -5.56 -23.60 7.78
C PRO A 263 -6.29 -23.27 9.09
N PHE A 264 -6.72 -24.32 9.80
CA PHE A 264 -7.31 -24.21 11.13
C PHE A 264 -6.38 -24.91 12.11
N ILE A 265 -5.78 -24.16 13.01
CA ILE A 265 -4.77 -24.67 13.94
C ILE A 265 -5.34 -24.65 15.36
N PRO A 266 -5.46 -25.82 16.01
CA PRO A 266 -5.86 -25.86 17.42
C PRO A 266 -4.71 -25.40 18.30
N VAL A 267 -5.00 -24.43 19.18
CA VAL A 267 -4.00 -23.83 20.06
C VAL A 267 -4.54 -23.67 21.48
N SER A 268 -3.65 -23.50 22.42
CA SER A 268 -3.96 -23.04 23.78
C SER A 268 -2.92 -22.01 24.21
N ALA A 269 -3.32 -20.77 24.34
CA ALA A 269 -2.47 -19.70 24.83
C ALA A 269 -2.04 -19.94 26.29
N LYS A 270 -2.82 -20.71 27.05
CA LYS A 270 -2.55 -21.04 28.45
C LYS A 270 -1.42 -22.07 28.59
N THR A 271 -1.49 -23.16 27.78
CA THR A 271 -0.54 -24.28 27.87
C THR A 271 0.59 -24.19 26.86
N GLY A 272 0.44 -23.40 25.83
CA GLY A 272 1.37 -23.31 24.69
C GLY A 272 1.14 -24.38 23.62
N GLN A 273 0.12 -25.22 23.77
CA GLN A 273 -0.22 -26.24 22.79
C GLN A 273 -0.51 -25.63 21.43
N GLY A 274 0.08 -26.18 20.38
CA GLY A 274 -0.21 -25.81 19.00
C GLY A 274 0.39 -24.49 18.54
N ILE A 275 1.10 -23.75 19.39
CA ILE A 275 1.70 -22.46 19.02
C ILE A 275 2.76 -22.64 17.94
N ASP A 276 3.63 -23.62 18.07
CA ASP A 276 4.66 -23.91 17.06
C ASP A 276 4.02 -24.33 15.73
N ALA A 277 2.93 -25.09 15.78
CA ALA A 277 2.16 -25.46 14.58
C ALA A 277 1.51 -24.25 13.91
N LEU A 278 1.03 -23.28 14.71
CA LEU A 278 0.50 -22.02 14.20
C LEU A 278 1.58 -21.20 13.48
N LEU A 279 2.74 -21.06 14.09
CA LEU A 279 3.88 -20.35 13.49
C LEU A 279 4.34 -21.04 12.20
N ASP A 280 4.40 -22.36 12.20
CA ASP A 280 4.72 -23.15 10.99
C ASP A 280 3.68 -22.94 9.87
N ALA A 281 2.41 -22.93 10.19
CA ALA A 281 1.34 -22.67 9.21
C ALA A 281 1.45 -21.29 8.60
N ILE A 282 1.78 -20.29 9.39
CA ILE A 282 2.03 -18.92 8.91
C ILE A 282 3.21 -18.90 7.93
N LEU A 283 4.30 -19.57 8.28
CA LEU A 283 5.50 -19.60 7.44
C LEU A 283 5.28 -20.36 6.12
N VAL A 284 4.51 -21.44 6.15
CA VAL A 284 4.11 -22.18 4.94
C VAL A 284 3.28 -21.28 4.02
N GLN A 285 2.33 -20.54 4.57
CA GLN A 285 1.53 -19.60 3.80
C GLN A 285 2.39 -18.49 3.20
N ALA A 286 3.34 -17.98 3.96
CA ALA A 286 4.29 -16.96 3.50
C ALA A 286 5.18 -17.48 2.37
N GLU A 287 5.62 -18.72 2.44
CA GLU A 287 6.42 -19.36 1.40
C GLU A 287 5.65 -19.48 0.08
N ILE A 288 4.37 -19.86 0.15
CA ILE A 288 3.49 -19.92 -1.02
C ILE A 288 3.33 -18.55 -1.66
N MET A 289 3.27 -17.49 -0.85
CA MET A 289 3.11 -16.11 -1.34
C MET A 289 4.39 -15.52 -1.96
N GLU A 290 5.55 -16.14 -1.75
CA GLU A 290 6.84 -15.67 -2.26
C GLU A 290 7.11 -14.20 -1.93
N LEU A 291 6.94 -13.83 -0.65
CA LEU A 291 7.08 -12.45 -0.19
C LEU A 291 8.50 -11.94 -0.39
N SER A 292 8.62 -10.79 -1.02
CA SER A 292 9.90 -10.16 -1.32
C SER A 292 9.80 -8.65 -1.30
N ALA A 293 10.93 -7.99 -1.10
CA ALA A 293 11.06 -6.55 -1.19
C ALA A 293 12.49 -6.15 -1.55
N PRO A 294 12.71 -4.98 -2.14
CA PRO A 294 14.06 -4.44 -2.30
C PRO A 294 14.70 -4.21 -0.95
N ILE A 295 15.91 -4.70 -0.74
CA ILE A 295 16.71 -4.46 0.48
C ILE A 295 17.61 -3.25 0.30
N ASP A 296 18.18 -3.12 -0.90
CA ASP A 296 19.07 -2.02 -1.24
C ASP A 296 18.27 -0.75 -1.52
N GLY A 297 18.89 0.38 -1.28
CA GLY A 297 18.31 1.67 -1.55
C GLY A 297 17.65 2.32 -0.34
N LYS A 298 16.95 3.39 -0.60
CA LYS A 298 16.31 4.22 0.42
C LYS A 298 15.08 3.53 0.98
N ALA A 299 14.96 3.55 2.30
CA ALA A 299 13.84 2.91 2.98
C ALA A 299 12.53 3.66 2.76
N ALA A 300 11.46 2.89 2.73
CA ALA A 300 10.10 3.39 2.80
C ALA A 300 9.24 2.41 3.61
N GLY A 301 8.20 2.91 4.21
CA GLY A 301 7.31 2.08 5.01
C GLY A 301 6.18 2.88 5.62
N THR A 302 5.62 2.36 6.70
CA THR A 302 4.40 2.89 7.33
C THR A 302 4.58 3.04 8.83
N VAL A 303 3.98 4.08 9.39
CA VAL A 303 3.92 4.30 10.84
C VAL A 303 2.84 3.40 11.43
N ILE A 304 3.22 2.57 12.40
CA ILE A 304 2.30 1.69 13.13
C ILE A 304 1.65 2.47 14.28
N GLU A 305 2.46 3.12 15.08
CA GLU A 305 2.01 3.95 16.20
C GLU A 305 3.03 5.03 16.49
N SER A 306 2.60 6.06 17.21
CA SER A 306 3.46 7.18 17.55
C SER A 306 3.01 7.82 18.86
N SER A 307 3.94 8.48 19.53
CA SER A 307 3.65 9.18 20.76
C SER A 307 4.69 10.28 21.02
N LEU A 308 4.35 11.17 21.94
CA LEU A 308 5.29 12.18 22.42
C LEU A 308 5.81 11.75 23.79
N ASP A 309 7.11 11.43 23.84
CA ASP A 309 7.79 11.06 25.08
C ASP A 309 8.44 12.31 25.69
N LYS A 310 8.25 12.51 27.00
CA LYS A 310 8.78 13.69 27.70
C LYS A 310 10.30 13.79 27.65
N GLY A 311 10.99 12.68 27.63
CA GLY A 311 12.47 12.65 27.62
C GLY A 311 13.08 12.53 26.23
N ARG A 312 12.43 11.82 25.34
CA ARG A 312 12.94 11.48 24.00
C ARG A 312 12.35 12.30 22.87
N GLY A 313 11.27 13.03 23.13
CA GLY A 313 10.53 13.76 22.11
C GLY A 313 9.58 12.88 21.29
N PRO A 314 9.34 13.21 20.02
CA PRO A 314 8.51 12.36 19.16
C PRO A 314 9.11 10.98 18.98
N VAL A 315 8.29 9.96 19.19
CA VAL A 315 8.64 8.54 19.07
C VAL A 315 7.67 7.91 18.08
N ALA A 316 8.18 7.23 17.08
CA ALA A 316 7.37 6.53 16.11
C ALA A 316 7.81 5.07 15.98
N THR A 317 6.86 4.14 16.04
CA THR A 317 7.09 2.75 15.66
C THR A 317 6.73 2.62 14.20
N VAL A 318 7.70 2.23 13.39
CA VAL A 318 7.52 2.12 11.95
C VAL A 318 7.80 0.70 11.48
N LEU A 319 7.11 0.31 10.41
CA LEU A 319 7.38 -0.94 9.71
C LEU A 319 8.06 -0.62 8.40
N VAL A 320 9.26 -1.11 8.21
CA VAL A 320 9.99 -0.95 6.96
C VAL A 320 9.38 -1.90 5.93
N GLN A 321 8.99 -1.38 4.78
CA GLN A 321 8.38 -2.17 3.72
C GLN A 321 9.32 -2.40 2.54
N GLN A 322 10.27 -1.50 2.33
CA GLN A 322 11.30 -1.63 1.30
C GLN A 322 12.54 -0.83 1.69
N GLY A 323 13.68 -1.20 1.12
CA GLY A 323 14.96 -0.59 1.42
C GLY A 323 15.46 -0.91 2.81
N THR A 324 16.55 -0.29 3.22
CA THR A 324 17.11 -0.43 4.57
C THR A 324 17.13 0.92 5.26
N LEU A 325 16.41 1.03 6.37
CA LEU A 325 16.39 2.22 7.21
C LEU A 325 17.62 2.20 8.11
N ARG A 326 18.38 3.29 8.12
CA ARG A 326 19.62 3.39 8.90
C ARG A 326 19.60 4.62 9.79
N LYS A 327 20.31 4.51 10.91
CA LYS A 327 20.62 5.66 11.76
C LYS A 327 21.32 6.72 10.94
N GLY A 328 20.85 7.95 11.05
CA GLY A 328 21.40 9.09 10.29
C GLY A 328 20.65 9.41 9.00
N ASP A 329 19.74 8.57 8.56
CA ASP A 329 18.93 8.83 7.38
C ASP A 329 18.00 10.02 7.61
N TYR A 330 17.80 10.81 6.55
CA TYR A 330 16.79 11.87 6.54
C TYR A 330 15.49 11.31 5.98
N LEU A 331 14.38 11.59 6.65
CA LEU A 331 13.10 11.05 6.23
C LEU A 331 11.97 12.07 6.35
N VAL A 332 10.97 11.84 5.51
CA VAL A 332 9.66 12.50 5.56
C VAL A 332 8.65 11.47 6.02
N CYS A 333 7.82 11.83 6.97
CA CYS A 333 6.86 10.94 7.59
C CYS A 333 5.55 11.69 7.82
N GLY A 334 4.55 11.47 6.95
CA GLY A 334 3.35 12.27 6.94
C GLY A 334 3.68 13.75 6.69
N THR A 335 3.26 14.60 7.61
CA THR A 335 3.60 16.03 7.61
C THR A 335 4.89 16.34 8.39
N GLN A 336 5.51 15.32 8.99
CA GLN A 336 6.70 15.47 9.79
C GLN A 336 7.95 15.10 9.01
N TYR A 337 9.08 15.58 9.45
CA TYR A 337 10.38 15.28 8.85
C TYR A 337 11.43 15.19 9.95
N GLY A 338 12.57 14.67 9.62
CA GLY A 338 13.66 14.63 10.56
C GLY A 338 14.80 13.73 10.11
N ARG A 339 15.82 13.68 10.95
CA ARG A 339 16.96 12.79 10.81
C ARG A 339 16.84 11.67 11.85
N VAL A 340 17.02 10.44 11.45
CA VAL A 340 16.99 9.31 12.38
C VAL A 340 18.13 9.44 13.38
N ARG A 341 17.79 9.80 14.61
CA ARG A 341 18.76 9.97 15.69
C ARG A 341 19.11 8.63 16.32
N ALA A 342 18.14 7.75 16.46
CA ALA A 342 18.31 6.41 17.00
C ALA A 342 17.20 5.49 16.53
N LEU A 343 17.51 4.19 16.45
CA LEU A 343 16.57 3.12 16.15
C LEU A 343 16.63 2.09 17.29
N PHE A 344 15.47 1.61 17.71
CA PHE A 344 15.35 0.58 18.74
C PHE A 344 14.48 -0.56 18.23
N ASP A 345 14.83 -1.78 18.61
CA ASP A 345 13.98 -2.94 18.36
C ASP A 345 12.84 -3.02 19.40
N GLU A 346 12.01 -4.05 19.29
CA GLU A 346 10.88 -4.28 20.21
C GLU A 346 11.30 -4.56 21.66
N ASN A 347 12.56 -4.92 21.88
CA ASN A 347 13.11 -5.15 23.21
C ASN A 347 13.74 -3.89 23.81
N GLY A 348 13.69 -2.77 23.12
CA GLY A 348 14.33 -1.53 23.53
C GLY A 348 15.83 -1.48 23.27
N LYS A 349 16.37 -2.47 22.59
CA LYS A 349 17.78 -2.52 22.21
C LYS A 349 18.05 -1.61 21.02
N GLN A 350 19.08 -0.80 21.12
CA GLN A 350 19.47 0.08 20.01
C GLN A 350 20.02 -0.74 18.84
N VAL A 351 19.55 -0.44 17.64
CA VAL A 351 19.99 -1.08 16.41
C VAL A 351 20.46 -0.01 15.41
N GLU A 352 21.31 -0.40 14.47
CA GLU A 352 21.86 0.51 13.48
C GLU A 352 21.01 0.59 12.20
N SER A 353 20.24 -0.45 11.92
CA SER A 353 19.44 -0.53 10.69
C SER A 353 18.23 -1.45 10.86
N ALA A 354 17.30 -1.31 9.93
CA ALA A 354 16.13 -2.17 9.80
C ALA A 354 15.86 -2.48 8.33
N THR A 355 15.67 -3.75 8.02
CA THR A 355 15.37 -4.28 6.69
C THR A 355 13.85 -4.45 6.50
N PRO A 356 13.37 -4.78 5.29
CA PRO A 356 11.93 -4.94 5.04
C PRO A 356 11.26 -5.94 5.97
N SER A 357 10.05 -5.63 6.38
CA SER A 357 9.20 -6.34 7.34
C SER A 357 9.68 -6.27 8.80
N ILE A 358 10.72 -5.54 9.10
CA ILE A 358 11.21 -5.40 10.47
C ILE A 358 10.65 -4.11 11.08
N PRO A 359 9.98 -4.21 12.24
CA PRO A 359 9.51 -3.04 12.96
C PRO A 359 10.62 -2.45 13.82
N VAL A 360 10.67 -1.13 13.87
CA VAL A 360 11.60 -0.41 14.74
C VAL A 360 10.96 0.84 15.31
N VAL A 361 11.46 1.26 16.46
CA VAL A 361 11.11 2.53 17.08
C VAL A 361 12.16 3.55 16.67
N LEU A 362 11.74 4.67 16.09
CA LEU A 362 12.66 5.70 15.67
C LEU A 362 12.48 7.00 16.45
N LEU A 363 13.59 7.68 16.67
CA LEU A 363 13.66 9.02 17.27
C LEU A 363 14.27 9.99 16.27
N GLY A 364 13.88 11.26 16.37
CA GLY A 364 14.47 12.32 15.56
C GLY A 364 13.50 13.10 14.69
N LEU A 365 12.21 12.76 14.70
CA LEU A 365 11.19 13.47 13.94
C LEU A 365 10.90 14.85 14.53
N SER A 366 10.50 15.80 13.69
CA SER A 366 10.10 17.16 14.07
C SER A 366 8.80 17.19 14.89
N GLY A 367 7.97 16.20 14.78
CA GLY A 367 6.71 16.07 15.49
C GLY A 367 6.20 14.65 15.46
N VAL A 368 5.04 14.43 16.04
CA VAL A 368 4.39 13.11 16.14
C VAL A 368 3.60 12.85 14.85
N PRO A 369 3.98 11.85 14.03
CA PRO A 369 3.19 11.49 12.87
C PRO A 369 1.93 10.74 13.28
N ASN A 370 0.99 10.57 12.34
CA ASN A 370 -0.22 9.80 12.56
C ASN A 370 0.00 8.33 12.25
N SER A 371 -0.69 7.44 12.97
CA SER A 371 -0.73 6.03 12.63
C SER A 371 -1.25 5.85 11.20
N GLY A 372 -0.59 5.03 10.42
CA GLY A 372 -0.92 4.82 9.02
C GLY A 372 -0.21 5.76 8.04
N ASP A 373 0.48 6.80 8.52
CA ASP A 373 1.27 7.65 7.65
C ASP A 373 2.42 6.87 7.02
N ASP A 374 2.75 7.20 5.78
CA ASP A 374 3.92 6.65 5.11
C ASP A 374 5.17 7.43 5.49
N PHE A 375 6.29 6.75 5.53
CA PHE A 375 7.59 7.40 5.60
C PHE A 375 8.45 7.05 4.40
N VAL A 376 9.31 7.97 4.01
CA VAL A 376 10.27 7.81 2.91
C VAL A 376 11.59 8.44 3.33
N VAL A 377 12.68 7.71 3.11
CA VAL A 377 14.03 8.26 3.25
C VAL A 377 14.32 9.13 2.03
N VAL A 378 14.79 10.33 2.26
CA VAL A 378 15.08 11.30 1.21
C VAL A 378 16.57 11.66 1.19
N ALA A 379 17.04 12.18 0.08
CA ALA A 379 18.34 12.78 0.02
C ALA A 379 18.34 14.11 0.81
N ASP A 380 19.48 14.55 1.34
CA ASP A 380 19.64 15.77 2.14
C ASP A 380 18.96 17.01 1.55
#